data_5c1f7df8febf958e3d7572582904d306
#
_entry.id   5c1f7df8febf958e3d7572582904d306
#
_cell.length_a   1.000
_cell.length_b   1.000
_cell.length_c   1.000
_cell.angle_alpha   90.00
_cell.angle_beta   90.00
_cell.angle_gamma   90.00
#
_symmetry.space_group_name_H-M   'P 1'
#
loop_
_entity.id
_entity.type
_entity.pdbx_description
1 polymer ?
#
loop_
_entity_poly.entity_id
_entity_poly.type
_entity_poly.pdbx_seq_one_letter_code
_entity_poly.pdbx_strand_id
1 'polypeptide(L)'
;MFDDEQGEWVQARRNLPVTEGDRISAEQGGRAEVQIGAATLRLDGATDIEFTQLDDARVRVRLHGGSVALRVRSGESAREFAVVTEDGRYEPLRPGHYRIDVRQNSSLGETMAGAMRFEASDSVFTLNDGQRAEFWQERGVTHYAWATPNNDRFGDWVARQDREDTRERNRYVSDEMTGADDLDRHGRWDRHPEYGAVWYPTVVVAGWAPYRYGQWVHSRRYGWTWVDDAPWGFAPFHYGRWVNWRGRWCWTPGGYVARPVYAPALVAWFGGSNVSVG
;
A
#
# COMPACT_ATOMS: atom_id res chain seq x y z
N MET A 1 2.79 4.38 -13.76
CA MET A 1 1.94 3.18 -13.80
C MET A 1 1.72 2.81 -15.27
N PHE A 2 1.80 1.55 -15.63
CA PHE A 2 1.53 1.10 -17.01
C PHE A 2 0.03 0.98 -17.21
N ASP A 3 -0.48 1.62 -18.24
CA ASP A 3 -1.88 1.50 -18.67
C ASP A 3 -1.96 0.44 -19.77
N ASP A 4 -2.47 -0.72 -19.44
CA ASP A 4 -2.60 -1.85 -20.39
C ASP A 4 -3.59 -1.57 -21.53
N GLU A 5 -4.59 -0.69 -21.32
CA GLU A 5 -5.58 -0.37 -22.36
C GLU A 5 -4.98 0.52 -23.45
N GLN A 6 -4.10 1.44 -23.05
CA GLN A 6 -3.38 2.35 -23.94
C GLN A 6 -2.04 1.79 -24.40
N GLY A 7 -1.51 0.78 -23.68
CA GLY A 7 -0.20 0.20 -23.95
C GLY A 7 0.98 1.14 -23.64
N GLU A 8 0.77 2.11 -22.75
CA GLU A 8 1.79 3.13 -22.43
C GLU A 8 1.90 3.41 -20.93
N TRP A 9 3.03 4.03 -20.56
CA TRP A 9 3.27 4.51 -19.21
C TRP A 9 2.57 5.83 -18.99
N VAL A 10 1.70 5.89 -17.99
CA VAL A 10 1.01 7.10 -17.54
C VAL A 10 1.46 7.51 -16.15
N GLN A 11 1.31 8.77 -15.81
CA GLN A 11 1.63 9.24 -14.47
C GLN A 11 0.70 8.58 -13.44
N ALA A 12 1.29 7.91 -12.43
CA ALA A 12 0.52 7.38 -11.33
C ALA A 12 -0.13 8.51 -10.53
N ARG A 13 -1.40 8.32 -10.15
CA ARG A 13 -2.16 9.28 -9.35
C ARG A 13 -2.23 8.81 -7.90
N ARG A 14 -2.26 9.76 -6.98
CA ARG A 14 -2.53 9.46 -5.57
C ARG A 14 -3.93 8.89 -5.41
N ASN A 15 -4.10 8.03 -4.41
CA ASN A 15 -5.36 7.35 -4.08
C ASN A 15 -5.92 6.43 -5.18
N LEU A 16 -5.18 6.19 -6.25
CA LEU A 16 -5.57 5.21 -7.26
C LEU A 16 -5.39 3.80 -6.68
N PRO A 17 -6.45 3.00 -6.58
CA PRO A 17 -6.33 1.62 -6.16
C PRO A 17 -5.48 0.81 -7.14
N VAL A 18 -4.57 0.03 -6.61
CA VAL A 18 -3.81 -0.95 -7.40
C VAL A 18 -4.59 -2.26 -7.49
N THR A 19 -4.45 -2.96 -8.60
CA THR A 19 -5.09 -4.25 -8.86
C THR A 19 -4.08 -5.26 -9.41
N GLU A 20 -4.46 -6.52 -9.45
CA GLU A 20 -3.66 -7.56 -10.10
C GLU A 20 -3.40 -7.20 -11.57
N GLY A 21 -2.18 -7.36 -12.02
CA GLY A 21 -1.69 -6.99 -13.34
C GLY A 21 -1.13 -5.56 -13.43
N ASP A 22 -1.39 -4.70 -12.44
CA ASP A 22 -0.85 -3.34 -12.45
C ASP A 22 0.68 -3.34 -12.32
N ARG A 23 1.32 -2.49 -13.13
CA ARG A 23 2.76 -2.29 -13.12
C ARG A 23 3.10 -0.84 -12.78
N ILE A 24 4.03 -0.66 -11.85
CA ILE A 24 4.45 0.65 -11.36
C ILE A 24 5.96 0.79 -11.55
N SER A 25 6.38 1.89 -12.18
CA SER A 25 7.78 2.24 -12.30
C SER A 25 8.05 3.59 -11.64
N ALA A 26 9.10 3.65 -10.84
CA ALA A 26 9.65 4.91 -10.33
C ALA A 26 10.83 5.31 -11.24
N GLU A 27 10.75 6.50 -11.83
CA GLU A 27 11.83 7.04 -12.65
C GLU A 27 13.11 7.28 -11.84
N GLN A 28 14.24 7.46 -12.52
CA GLN A 28 15.51 7.76 -11.86
C GLN A 28 15.38 9.03 -11.00
N GLY A 29 15.67 8.91 -9.70
CA GLY A 29 15.50 9.98 -8.71
C GLY A 29 14.07 10.20 -8.19
N GLY A 30 13.07 9.54 -8.78
CA GLY A 30 11.71 9.47 -8.25
C GLY A 30 11.60 8.46 -7.11
N ARG A 31 10.50 8.49 -6.40
CA ARG A 31 10.11 7.52 -5.37
C ARG A 31 8.61 7.33 -5.35
N ALA A 32 8.18 6.15 -4.99
CA ALA A 32 6.76 5.85 -4.84
C ALA A 32 6.50 5.08 -3.54
N GLU A 33 5.28 5.20 -3.05
CA GLU A 33 4.78 4.43 -1.92
C GLU A 33 3.43 3.82 -2.29
N VAL A 34 3.27 2.53 -2.00
CA VAL A 34 2.01 1.79 -2.18
C VAL A 34 1.62 1.19 -0.84
N GLN A 35 0.41 1.48 -0.37
CA GLN A 35 -0.15 0.94 0.86
C GLN A 35 -1.17 -0.14 0.53
N ILE A 36 -1.07 -1.28 1.19
CA ILE A 36 -1.98 -2.43 1.04
C ILE A 36 -2.24 -3.00 2.42
N GLY A 37 -3.39 -2.70 3.00
CA GLY A 37 -3.68 -3.08 4.37
C GLY A 37 -2.62 -2.59 5.35
N ALA A 38 -2.08 -3.48 6.17
CA ALA A 38 -1.01 -3.19 7.12
C ALA A 38 0.41 -3.26 6.52
N ALA A 39 0.52 -3.40 5.20
CA ALA A 39 1.79 -3.39 4.49
C ALA A 39 2.02 -2.08 3.73
N THR A 40 3.24 -1.57 3.75
CA THR A 40 3.68 -0.41 2.97
C THR A 40 4.89 -0.82 2.14
N LEU A 41 4.77 -0.73 0.82
CA LEU A 41 5.84 -0.98 -0.13
C LEU A 41 6.36 0.35 -0.67
N ARG A 42 7.65 0.62 -0.51
CA ARG A 42 8.31 1.83 -0.99
C ARG A 42 9.31 1.48 -2.07
N LEU A 43 9.29 2.25 -3.15
CA LEU A 43 10.14 2.09 -4.32
C LEU A 43 11.18 3.20 -4.35
N ASP A 44 12.44 2.87 -4.57
CA ASP A 44 13.49 3.84 -4.91
C ASP A 44 13.43 4.23 -6.40
N GLY A 45 14.25 5.17 -6.82
CA GLY A 45 14.39 5.53 -8.23
C GLY A 45 14.88 4.36 -9.09
N ALA A 46 14.48 4.34 -10.35
CA ALA A 46 14.75 3.27 -11.30
C ALA A 46 14.26 1.88 -10.86
N THR A 47 13.13 1.84 -10.15
CA THR A 47 12.50 0.60 -9.68
C THR A 47 11.24 0.31 -10.48
N ASP A 48 11.07 -0.95 -10.88
CA ASP A 48 9.95 -1.44 -11.65
C ASP A 48 9.35 -2.67 -10.96
N ILE A 49 8.05 -2.59 -10.64
CA ILE A 49 7.29 -3.67 -9.99
C ILE A 49 6.01 -3.98 -10.74
N GLU A 50 5.52 -5.20 -10.56
CA GLU A 50 4.25 -5.70 -11.07
C GLU A 50 3.50 -6.46 -9.99
N PHE A 51 2.21 -6.19 -9.82
CA PHE A 51 1.33 -6.95 -8.94
C PHE A 51 0.85 -8.21 -9.66
N THR A 52 1.57 -9.31 -9.51
CA THR A 52 1.24 -10.58 -10.18
C THR A 52 0.12 -11.35 -9.49
N GLN A 53 -0.19 -11.01 -8.24
CA GLN A 53 -1.37 -11.47 -7.51
C GLN A 53 -1.73 -10.41 -6.46
N LEU A 54 -3.00 -10.03 -6.43
CA LEU A 54 -3.52 -9.10 -5.43
C LEU A 54 -4.97 -9.47 -5.11
N ASP A 55 -5.15 -10.26 -4.08
CA ASP A 55 -6.45 -10.71 -3.56
C ASP A 55 -6.47 -10.64 -2.02
N ASP A 56 -7.58 -11.04 -1.41
CA ASP A 56 -7.78 -10.98 0.05
C ASP A 56 -6.88 -11.94 0.86
N ALA A 57 -6.20 -12.87 0.20
CA ALA A 57 -5.36 -13.87 0.83
C ALA A 57 -3.87 -13.74 0.48
N ARG A 58 -3.56 -13.07 -0.63
CA ARG A 58 -2.19 -13.02 -1.13
C ARG A 58 -1.88 -11.72 -1.86
N VAL A 59 -0.70 -11.19 -1.57
CA VAL A 59 -0.08 -10.07 -2.30
C VAL A 59 1.26 -10.53 -2.83
N ARG A 60 1.38 -10.65 -4.15
CA ARG A 60 2.64 -11.01 -4.82
C ARG A 60 3.08 -9.88 -5.72
N VAL A 61 4.25 -9.34 -5.42
CA VAL A 61 4.86 -8.26 -6.18
C VAL A 61 6.12 -8.80 -6.85
N ARG A 62 6.15 -8.79 -8.18
CA ARG A 62 7.36 -9.07 -8.94
C ARG A 62 8.20 -7.80 -9.01
N LEU A 63 9.45 -7.87 -8.57
CA LEU A 63 10.44 -6.81 -8.69
C LEU A 63 11.30 -7.12 -9.92
N HIS A 64 11.11 -6.36 -10.99
CA HIS A 64 11.85 -6.51 -12.26
C HIS A 64 13.23 -5.85 -12.19
N GLY A 65 13.40 -4.81 -11.37
CA GLY A 65 14.66 -4.12 -11.17
C GLY A 65 14.54 -3.02 -10.15
N GLY A 66 15.68 -2.58 -9.62
CA GLY A 66 15.75 -1.53 -8.62
C GLY A 66 15.65 -2.03 -7.18
N SER A 67 15.06 -1.23 -6.30
CA SER A 67 15.05 -1.47 -4.85
C SER A 67 13.67 -1.20 -4.25
N VAL A 68 13.19 -2.11 -3.43
CA VAL A 68 11.99 -1.93 -2.64
C VAL A 68 12.25 -2.10 -1.16
N ALA A 69 11.58 -1.29 -0.35
CA ALA A 69 11.50 -1.48 1.09
C ALA A 69 10.06 -1.83 1.46
N LEU A 70 9.89 -2.88 2.25
CA LEU A 70 8.63 -3.40 2.70
C LEU A 70 8.53 -3.27 4.21
N ARG A 71 7.55 -2.53 4.69
CA ARG A 71 7.15 -2.49 6.09
C ARG A 71 5.86 -3.28 6.27
N VAL A 72 5.85 -4.21 7.21
CA VAL A 72 4.68 -5.02 7.55
C VAL A 72 4.35 -4.85 9.03
N ARG A 73 3.11 -4.48 9.35
CA ARG A 73 2.70 -4.17 10.71
C ARG A 73 1.91 -5.29 11.38
N SER A 74 1.29 -6.17 10.60
CA SER A 74 0.48 -7.28 11.14
C SER A 74 1.06 -8.65 10.78
N GLY A 75 0.75 -9.65 11.61
CA GLY A 75 1.12 -11.04 11.30
C GLY A 75 0.33 -11.63 10.13
N GLU A 76 -0.84 -11.07 9.83
CA GLU A 76 -1.67 -11.48 8.68
C GLU A 76 -1.03 -10.99 7.39
N SER A 77 -0.75 -9.69 7.28
CA SER A 77 -0.05 -9.12 6.12
C SER A 77 1.33 -9.77 5.91
N ALA A 78 2.04 -10.17 6.98
CA ALA A 78 3.31 -10.88 6.84
C ALA A 78 3.16 -12.23 6.11
N ARG A 79 2.10 -12.97 6.38
CA ARG A 79 1.84 -14.27 5.73
C ARG A 79 1.32 -14.14 4.30
N GLU A 80 0.73 -13.01 3.97
CA GLU A 80 0.09 -12.75 2.69
C GLU A 80 1.05 -12.16 1.66
N PHE A 81 2.07 -11.44 2.12
CA PHE A 81 2.95 -10.65 1.26
C PHE A 81 4.19 -11.42 0.79
N ALA A 82 4.48 -11.33 -0.50
CA ALA A 82 5.74 -11.82 -1.05
C ALA A 82 6.27 -10.90 -2.16
N VAL A 83 7.59 -10.71 -2.19
CA VAL A 83 8.29 -10.08 -3.30
C VAL A 83 9.02 -11.17 -4.08
N VAL A 84 8.81 -11.21 -5.39
CA VAL A 84 9.37 -12.22 -6.29
C VAL A 84 10.40 -11.57 -7.21
N THR A 85 11.56 -12.16 -7.31
CA THR A 85 12.63 -11.79 -8.25
C THR A 85 12.93 -12.97 -9.19
N GLU A 86 13.87 -12.82 -10.11
CA GLU A 86 14.33 -13.92 -10.95
C GLU A 86 15.06 -15.01 -10.13
N ASP A 87 15.71 -14.63 -9.04
CA ASP A 87 16.49 -15.56 -8.19
C ASP A 87 15.64 -16.34 -7.21
N GLY A 88 14.46 -15.82 -6.81
CA GLY A 88 13.59 -16.45 -5.84
C GLY A 88 12.54 -15.53 -5.25
N ARG A 89 11.90 -16.02 -4.19
CA ARG A 89 10.80 -15.36 -3.50
C ARG A 89 11.20 -14.98 -2.08
N TYR A 90 10.91 -13.75 -1.71
CA TYR A 90 11.14 -13.17 -0.39
C TYR A 90 9.81 -13.02 0.35
N GLU A 91 9.67 -13.67 1.49
CA GLU A 91 8.45 -13.68 2.29
C GLU A 91 8.75 -13.22 3.73
N PRO A 92 8.11 -12.16 4.22
CA PRO A 92 8.13 -11.85 5.65
C PRO A 92 7.58 -13.02 6.47
N LEU A 93 8.25 -13.39 7.55
CA LEU A 93 7.77 -14.42 8.48
C LEU A 93 7.03 -13.80 9.68
N ARG A 94 7.23 -12.51 9.93
CA ARG A 94 6.59 -11.75 11.02
C ARG A 94 6.55 -10.27 10.68
N PRO A 95 5.82 -9.44 11.43
CA PRO A 95 5.87 -7.98 11.27
C PRO A 95 7.31 -7.47 11.37
N GLY A 96 7.65 -6.48 10.54
CA GLY A 96 9.01 -5.99 10.46
C GLY A 96 9.28 -5.06 9.28
N HIS A 97 10.57 -4.83 9.04
CA HIS A 97 11.09 -3.96 8.00
C HIS A 97 12.09 -4.75 7.16
N TYR A 98 11.85 -4.78 5.87
CA TYR A 98 12.55 -5.60 4.89
C TYR A 98 12.97 -4.76 3.70
N ARG A 99 14.05 -5.15 3.04
CA ARG A 99 14.49 -4.55 1.80
C ARG A 99 14.88 -5.64 0.81
N ILE A 100 14.51 -5.46 -0.44
CA ILE A 100 14.92 -6.31 -1.55
C ILE A 100 15.49 -5.42 -2.65
N ASP A 101 16.70 -5.74 -3.11
CA ASP A 101 17.38 -5.07 -4.19
C ASP A 101 17.62 -6.06 -5.34
N VAL A 102 17.30 -5.69 -6.57
CA VAL A 102 17.62 -6.47 -7.78
C VAL A 102 18.80 -5.83 -8.48
N ARG A 103 19.79 -6.64 -8.80
CA ARG A 103 20.97 -6.31 -9.59
C ARG A 103 20.95 -7.06 -10.92
N GLN A 104 21.96 -6.86 -11.75
CA GLN A 104 22.00 -7.43 -13.10
C GLN A 104 21.87 -8.98 -13.10
N ASN A 105 22.51 -9.68 -12.16
CA ASN A 105 22.54 -11.14 -12.11
C ASN A 105 22.28 -11.71 -10.71
N SER A 106 21.70 -10.93 -9.81
CA SER A 106 21.46 -11.34 -8.42
C SER A 106 20.38 -10.50 -7.80
N SER A 107 19.84 -10.98 -6.69
CA SER A 107 19.01 -10.19 -5.80
C SER A 107 19.53 -10.23 -4.37
N LEU A 108 19.29 -9.18 -3.60
CA LEU A 108 19.67 -9.09 -2.19
C LEU A 108 18.44 -8.96 -1.35
N GLY A 109 18.37 -9.74 -0.28
CA GLY A 109 17.41 -9.56 0.80
C GLY A 109 18.07 -9.02 2.04
N GLU A 110 17.44 -8.06 2.71
CA GLU A 110 17.85 -7.51 3.98
C GLU A 110 16.67 -7.48 4.95
N THR A 111 16.90 -7.98 6.16
CA THR A 111 15.96 -7.90 7.27
C THR A 111 16.48 -6.88 8.26
N MET A 112 15.90 -5.67 8.26
CA MET A 112 16.26 -4.62 9.22
C MET A 112 15.61 -4.86 10.57
N ALA A 113 14.39 -5.41 10.59
CA ALA A 113 13.67 -5.88 11.77
C ALA A 113 12.72 -7.00 11.35
N GLY A 114 12.58 -8.04 12.16
CA GLY A 114 11.71 -9.17 11.87
C GLY A 114 12.48 -10.43 11.45
N ALA A 115 11.90 -11.22 10.57
CA ALA A 115 12.53 -12.35 9.90
C ALA A 115 11.91 -12.51 8.51
N MET A 116 12.72 -12.84 7.53
CA MET A 116 12.31 -13.01 6.14
C MET A 116 12.84 -14.34 5.60
N ARG A 117 12.00 -15.06 4.90
CA ARG A 117 12.37 -16.27 4.17
C ARG A 117 12.68 -15.92 2.72
N PHE A 118 13.81 -16.41 2.23
CA PHE A 118 14.10 -16.51 0.81
C PHE A 118 13.89 -17.96 0.38
N GLU A 119 13.18 -18.17 -0.70
CA GLU A 119 12.89 -19.49 -1.27
C GLU A 119 13.17 -19.47 -2.77
N ALA A 120 14.05 -20.36 -3.20
CA ALA A 120 14.34 -20.68 -4.59
C ALA A 120 13.91 -22.12 -4.89
N SER A 121 14.10 -22.59 -6.12
CA SER A 121 13.68 -23.93 -6.55
C SER A 121 14.37 -25.08 -5.79
N ASP A 122 15.59 -24.86 -5.33
CA ASP A 122 16.47 -25.86 -4.72
C ASP A 122 16.87 -25.53 -3.27
N SER A 123 16.51 -24.36 -2.76
CA SER A 123 17.05 -23.82 -1.51
C SER A 123 16.07 -22.93 -0.75
N VAL A 124 16.16 -22.97 0.57
CA VAL A 124 15.40 -22.11 1.48
C VAL A 124 16.35 -21.53 2.52
N PHE A 125 16.30 -20.20 2.69
CA PHE A 125 17.11 -19.46 3.67
C PHE A 125 16.22 -18.57 4.53
N THR A 126 16.65 -18.36 5.78
CA THR A 126 16.01 -17.39 6.67
C THR A 126 17.00 -16.28 6.99
N LEU A 127 16.61 -15.04 6.75
CA LEU A 127 17.31 -13.83 7.14
C LEU A 127 16.66 -13.28 8.40
N ASN A 128 17.41 -13.23 9.50
CA ASN A 128 16.99 -12.65 10.77
C ASN A 128 17.35 -11.17 10.88
N ASP A 129 16.98 -10.53 11.99
CA ASP A 129 17.28 -9.13 12.28
C ASP A 129 18.73 -8.77 11.98
N GLY A 130 18.95 -7.69 11.23
CA GLY A 130 20.26 -7.16 10.86
C GLY A 130 21.01 -8.00 9.81
N GLN A 131 20.42 -9.05 9.26
CA GLN A 131 21.05 -9.89 8.25
C GLN A 131 20.72 -9.41 6.84
N ARG A 132 21.74 -9.47 5.98
CA ARG A 132 21.64 -9.23 4.55
C ARG A 132 22.41 -10.30 3.80
N ALA A 133 21.83 -10.84 2.74
CA ALA A 133 22.48 -11.78 1.84
C ALA A 133 22.16 -11.50 0.38
N GLU A 134 23.10 -11.79 -0.48
CA GLU A 134 22.97 -11.79 -1.93
C GLU A 134 22.72 -13.22 -2.40
N PHE A 135 21.79 -13.38 -3.36
CA PHE A 135 21.40 -14.65 -3.96
C PHE A 135 21.52 -14.56 -5.47
N TRP A 136 22.00 -15.62 -6.09
CA TRP A 136 22.06 -15.73 -7.55
C TRP A 136 21.94 -17.18 -8.00
N GLN A 137 21.57 -17.36 -9.27
CA GLN A 137 21.47 -18.67 -9.89
C GLN A 137 22.66 -18.91 -10.81
N GLU A 138 23.34 -20.02 -10.66
CA GLU A 138 24.38 -20.49 -11.57
C GLU A 138 24.13 -21.94 -11.96
N ARG A 139 23.86 -22.19 -13.27
CA ARG A 139 23.53 -23.52 -13.80
C ARG A 139 22.40 -24.24 -13.08
N GLY A 140 21.40 -23.49 -12.64
CA GLY A 140 20.22 -24.00 -11.93
C GLY A 140 20.46 -24.32 -10.45
N VAL A 141 21.57 -23.90 -9.89
CA VAL A 141 21.90 -24.02 -8.46
C VAL A 141 21.87 -22.63 -7.83
N THR A 142 21.24 -22.53 -6.67
CA THR A 142 21.20 -21.30 -5.89
C THR A 142 22.49 -21.14 -5.10
N HIS A 143 23.13 -20.00 -5.28
CA HIS A 143 24.29 -19.56 -4.51
C HIS A 143 23.92 -18.38 -3.62
N TYR A 144 24.64 -18.20 -2.52
CA TYR A 144 24.47 -17.04 -1.67
C TYR A 144 25.79 -16.56 -1.07
N ALA A 145 25.82 -15.29 -0.72
CA ALA A 145 26.90 -14.67 0.07
C ALA A 145 26.32 -13.69 1.09
N TRP A 146 26.84 -13.69 2.30
CA TRP A 146 26.49 -12.67 3.29
C TRP A 146 27.00 -11.31 2.85
N ALA A 147 26.18 -10.30 3.02
CA ALA A 147 26.48 -8.92 2.66
C ALA A 147 26.36 -8.00 3.88
N THR A 148 27.04 -6.88 3.85
CA THR A 148 26.88 -5.84 4.87
C THR A 148 25.55 -5.13 4.66
N PRO A 149 24.76 -4.84 5.73
CA PRO A 149 23.56 -4.02 5.66
C PRO A 149 23.79 -2.70 4.93
N ASN A 150 22.80 -2.27 4.16
CA ASN A 150 22.95 -1.13 3.28
C ASN A 150 22.62 0.18 4.02
N ASN A 151 23.54 1.14 3.95
CA ASN A 151 23.35 2.52 4.44
C ASN A 151 23.41 3.48 3.26
N ASP A 152 22.25 3.74 2.64
CA ASP A 152 22.14 4.63 1.50
C ASP A 152 20.99 5.65 1.65
N ARG A 153 20.89 6.57 0.66
CA ARG A 153 19.86 7.61 0.66
C ARG A 153 18.44 7.06 0.63
N PHE A 154 18.24 5.86 0.09
CA PHE A 154 16.93 5.22 0.08
C PHE A 154 16.58 4.73 1.49
N GLY A 155 17.48 4.02 2.16
CA GLY A 155 17.31 3.59 3.56
C GLY A 155 17.08 4.77 4.50
N ASP A 156 17.80 5.88 4.34
CA ASP A 156 17.58 7.10 5.11
C ASP A 156 16.17 7.70 4.90
N TRP A 157 15.69 7.67 3.65
CA TRP A 157 14.35 8.15 3.33
C TRP A 157 13.28 7.23 3.93
N VAL A 158 13.41 5.92 3.77
CA VAL A 158 12.51 4.92 4.37
C VAL A 158 12.43 5.11 5.88
N ALA A 159 13.57 5.24 6.56
CA ALA A 159 13.61 5.44 8.01
C ALA A 159 12.95 6.77 8.46
N ARG A 160 12.98 7.82 7.64
CA ARG A 160 12.24 9.07 7.93
C ARG A 160 10.74 8.86 7.81
N GLN A 161 10.28 8.22 6.73
CA GLN A 161 8.86 7.93 6.54
C GLN A 161 8.31 7.05 7.67
N ASP A 162 9.04 5.99 8.04
CA ASP A 162 8.64 5.10 9.15
C ASP A 162 8.52 5.82 10.49
N ARG A 163 9.37 6.81 10.77
CA ARG A 163 9.25 7.63 11.97
C ARG A 163 8.03 8.55 11.95
N GLU A 164 7.67 9.07 10.79
CA GLU A 164 6.47 9.89 10.61
C GLU A 164 5.21 9.04 10.80
N ASP A 165 5.16 7.85 10.22
CA ASP A 165 4.05 6.91 10.33
C ASP A 165 3.86 6.36 11.76
N THR A 166 4.90 6.36 12.58
CA THR A 166 4.86 5.78 13.93
C THR A 166 4.42 6.79 14.99
N ARG A 167 4.47 8.09 14.71
CA ARG A 167 4.22 9.15 15.69
C ARG A 167 2.77 9.20 16.18
N GLU A 168 1.82 8.80 15.33
CA GLU A 168 0.39 8.88 15.66
C GLU A 168 -0.27 7.57 15.23
N ARG A 169 -0.52 6.67 16.16
CA ARG A 169 -1.31 5.46 15.89
C ARG A 169 -2.78 5.73 16.17
N ASN A 170 -3.54 5.65 15.12
CA ASN A 170 -4.99 5.69 15.19
C ASN A 170 -5.55 4.48 15.98
N ARG A 171 -6.36 4.76 16.99
CA ARG A 171 -7.02 3.73 17.81
C ARG A 171 -8.45 3.40 17.35
N TYR A 172 -8.93 4.09 16.34
CA TYR A 172 -10.32 4.02 15.92
C TYR A 172 -10.55 3.14 14.70
N VAL A 173 -9.51 2.85 13.94
CA VAL A 173 -9.53 1.97 12.77
C VAL A 173 -8.42 0.93 12.84
N SER A 174 -8.57 -0.14 12.07
CA SER A 174 -7.58 -1.21 11.98
C SER A 174 -6.36 -0.78 11.19
N ASP A 175 -5.19 -1.32 11.55
CA ASP A 175 -3.96 -1.22 10.74
C ASP A 175 -4.13 -1.85 9.33
N GLU A 176 -5.11 -2.75 9.16
CA GLU A 176 -5.47 -3.36 7.88
C GLU A 176 -6.32 -2.45 6.97
N MET A 177 -6.70 -1.26 7.43
CA MET A 177 -7.38 -0.27 6.58
C MET A 177 -6.35 0.49 5.76
N THR A 178 -6.31 0.26 4.46
CA THR A 178 -5.46 1.03 3.54
C THR A 178 -5.77 2.52 3.62
N GLY A 179 -4.75 3.37 3.74
CA GLY A 179 -4.89 4.82 3.86
C GLY A 179 -5.22 5.33 5.28
N ALA A 180 -5.23 4.45 6.29
CA ALA A 180 -5.51 4.83 7.67
C ALA A 180 -4.45 5.81 8.24
N ASP A 181 -3.18 5.64 7.83
CA ASP A 181 -2.07 6.47 8.30
C ASP A 181 -2.22 7.95 7.90
N ASP A 182 -2.91 8.23 6.78
CA ASP A 182 -3.13 9.59 6.29
C ASP A 182 -4.19 10.34 7.12
N LEU A 183 -5.07 9.63 7.81
CA LEU A 183 -6.13 10.25 8.61
C LEU A 183 -5.55 11.07 9.77
N ASP A 184 -4.56 10.54 10.47
CA ASP A 184 -3.95 11.21 11.62
C ASP A 184 -3.10 12.43 11.20
N ARG A 185 -2.52 12.40 10.00
CA ARG A 185 -1.76 13.53 9.44
C ARG A 185 -2.63 14.68 8.97
N HIS A 186 -3.83 14.37 8.49
CA HIS A 186 -4.66 15.32 7.75
C HIS A 186 -5.99 15.66 8.42
N GLY A 187 -6.26 15.13 9.61
CA GLY A 187 -7.50 15.38 10.31
C GLY A 187 -7.41 15.23 11.82
N ARG A 188 -8.55 15.30 12.45
CA ARG A 188 -8.69 15.09 13.88
C ARG A 188 -9.85 14.17 14.18
N TRP A 189 -9.67 13.33 15.15
CA TRP A 189 -10.71 12.47 15.68
C TRP A 189 -11.51 13.15 16.79
N ASP A 190 -12.79 12.79 16.85
CA ASP A 190 -13.71 13.23 17.89
C ASP A 190 -14.69 12.10 18.22
N ARG A 191 -15.44 12.23 19.32
CA ARG A 191 -16.50 11.30 19.70
C ARG A 191 -17.86 11.92 19.47
N HIS A 192 -18.67 11.26 18.66
CA HIS A 192 -20.04 11.65 18.42
C HIS A 192 -21.01 10.75 19.22
N PRO A 193 -22.05 11.30 19.89
CA PRO A 193 -22.98 10.50 20.72
C PRO A 193 -23.70 9.40 19.94
N GLU A 194 -24.02 9.66 18.66
CA GLU A 194 -24.76 8.74 17.79
C GLU A 194 -23.84 7.85 16.94
N TYR A 195 -22.75 8.41 16.42
CA TYR A 195 -21.89 7.74 15.43
C TYR A 195 -20.61 7.15 16.03
N GLY A 196 -20.34 7.36 17.31
CA GLY A 196 -19.10 6.92 17.94
C GLY A 196 -17.88 7.73 17.52
N ALA A 197 -16.84 7.07 17.04
CA ALA A 197 -15.66 7.77 16.51
C ALA A 197 -15.98 8.45 15.18
N VAL A 198 -15.65 9.74 15.08
CA VAL A 198 -15.77 10.52 13.85
C VAL A 198 -14.46 11.26 13.55
N TRP A 199 -14.14 11.38 12.28
CA TRP A 199 -12.95 12.06 11.80
C TRP A 199 -13.32 13.29 10.99
N TYR A 200 -12.63 14.40 11.23
CA TYR A 200 -12.81 15.67 10.52
C TYR A 200 -11.51 16.01 9.79
N PRO A 201 -11.54 16.23 8.47
CA PRO A 201 -10.39 16.80 7.76
C PRO A 201 -10.08 18.20 8.31
N THR A 202 -8.78 18.49 8.51
CA THR A 202 -8.34 19.79 9.06
C THR A 202 -8.26 20.88 8.01
N VAL A 203 -7.92 20.51 6.76
CA VAL A 203 -7.78 21.46 5.66
C VAL A 203 -8.72 21.05 4.53
N VAL A 204 -9.78 21.83 4.35
CA VAL A 204 -10.71 21.72 3.23
C VAL A 204 -11.10 23.11 2.74
N VAL A 205 -11.41 23.23 1.45
CA VAL A 205 -11.90 24.48 0.86
C VAL A 205 -13.30 24.84 1.35
N ALA A 206 -13.66 26.12 1.31
CA ALA A 206 -15.00 26.56 1.69
C ALA A 206 -16.08 25.85 0.82
N GLY A 207 -17.14 25.35 1.47
CA GLY A 207 -18.21 24.61 0.80
C GLY A 207 -17.79 23.21 0.34
N TRP A 208 -16.71 22.66 0.86
CA TRP A 208 -16.30 21.28 0.58
C TRP A 208 -17.38 20.29 0.99
N ALA A 209 -17.53 19.28 0.17
CA ALA A 209 -18.37 18.10 0.45
C ALA A 209 -17.67 16.86 -0.16
N PRO A 210 -17.95 15.66 0.37
CA PRO A 210 -17.45 14.42 -0.21
C PRO A 210 -17.83 14.27 -1.69
N TYR A 211 -17.00 13.59 -2.48
CA TYR A 211 -17.20 13.32 -3.90
C TYR A 211 -17.31 14.57 -4.79
N ARG A 212 -16.64 15.66 -4.41
CA ARG A 212 -16.67 16.92 -5.15
C ARG A 212 -15.36 17.26 -5.86
N TYR A 213 -14.23 16.80 -5.29
CA TYR A 213 -12.89 17.07 -5.79
C TYR A 213 -12.15 15.76 -5.98
N GLY A 214 -12.16 15.27 -7.21
CA GLY A 214 -11.62 13.98 -7.62
C GLY A 214 -12.24 13.56 -8.95
N GLN A 215 -12.09 12.31 -9.27
CA GLN A 215 -12.58 11.76 -10.53
C GLN A 215 -13.04 10.32 -10.41
N TRP A 216 -13.89 9.90 -11.30
CA TRP A 216 -14.26 8.52 -11.50
C TRP A 216 -13.29 7.87 -12.48
N VAL A 217 -12.68 6.75 -12.07
CA VAL A 217 -11.79 5.94 -12.88
C VAL A 217 -12.38 4.54 -13.01
N HIS A 218 -12.34 3.98 -14.21
CA HIS A 218 -12.77 2.60 -14.39
C HIS A 218 -11.65 1.64 -14.00
N SER A 219 -11.91 0.77 -13.01
CA SER A 219 -11.02 -0.30 -12.60
C SER A 219 -11.55 -1.62 -13.18
N ARG A 220 -10.67 -2.46 -13.72
CA ARG A 220 -11.04 -3.79 -14.24
C ARG A 220 -11.68 -4.66 -13.17
N ARG A 221 -11.19 -4.58 -11.93
CA ARG A 221 -11.67 -5.41 -10.82
C ARG A 221 -12.92 -4.86 -10.16
N TYR A 222 -12.98 -3.54 -9.98
CA TYR A 222 -13.99 -2.90 -9.12
C TYR A 222 -15.03 -2.08 -9.90
N GLY A 223 -14.86 -1.93 -11.22
CA GLY A 223 -15.70 -1.04 -12.02
C GLY A 223 -15.41 0.43 -11.72
N TRP A 224 -16.43 1.29 -11.78
CA TRP A 224 -16.27 2.71 -11.52
C TRP A 224 -15.87 2.96 -10.06
N THR A 225 -14.70 3.52 -9.90
CA THR A 225 -14.03 3.77 -8.62
C THR A 225 -13.77 5.25 -8.45
N TRP A 226 -14.09 5.79 -7.29
CA TRP A 226 -13.77 7.18 -6.96
C TRP A 226 -12.31 7.31 -6.58
N VAL A 227 -11.63 8.29 -7.15
CA VAL A 227 -10.26 8.69 -6.80
C VAL A 227 -10.29 10.14 -6.36
N ASP A 228 -10.14 10.37 -5.05
CA ASP A 228 -10.17 11.71 -4.47
C ASP A 228 -8.82 12.41 -4.58
N ASP A 229 -8.82 13.73 -4.78
CA ASP A 229 -7.59 14.52 -4.93
C ASP A 229 -6.91 14.84 -3.59
N ALA A 230 -7.62 14.70 -2.46
CA ALA A 230 -7.08 14.99 -1.14
C ALA A 230 -6.01 13.96 -0.73
N PRO A 231 -4.94 14.37 -0.02
CA PRO A 231 -3.87 13.45 0.40
C PRO A 231 -4.34 12.32 1.33
N TRP A 232 -5.48 12.48 1.97
CA TRP A 232 -6.15 11.52 2.86
C TRP A 232 -7.33 10.81 2.19
N GLY A 233 -7.49 10.98 0.87
CA GLY A 233 -8.69 10.62 0.14
C GLY A 233 -8.88 9.13 -0.15
N PHE A 234 -8.05 8.22 0.39
CA PHE A 234 -8.27 6.80 0.19
C PHE A 234 -9.27 6.25 1.23
N ALA A 235 -8.89 6.19 2.51
CA ALA A 235 -9.71 5.54 3.53
C ALA A 235 -11.14 6.07 3.63
N PRO A 236 -11.40 7.39 3.70
CA PRO A 236 -12.76 7.89 3.89
C PRO A 236 -13.70 7.74 2.70
N PHE A 237 -13.18 7.40 1.51
CA PHE A 237 -13.99 7.20 0.31
C PHE A 237 -14.20 5.72 -0.04
N HIS A 238 -13.44 4.82 0.61
CA HIS A 238 -13.51 3.38 0.35
C HIS A 238 -13.96 2.55 1.55
N TYR A 239 -14.02 3.17 2.76
CA TYR A 239 -14.46 2.53 4.00
C TYR A 239 -15.40 3.45 4.79
N GLY A 240 -16.22 2.88 5.66
CA GLY A 240 -17.08 3.66 6.54
C GLY A 240 -18.14 4.47 5.79
N ARG A 241 -18.43 5.68 6.28
CA ARG A 241 -19.40 6.59 5.63
C ARG A 241 -19.18 8.04 6.03
N TRP A 242 -19.60 8.97 5.16
CA TRP A 242 -19.67 10.39 5.43
C TRP A 242 -21.01 10.76 6.07
N VAL A 243 -20.95 11.68 7.03
CA VAL A 243 -22.11 12.24 7.74
C VAL A 243 -22.01 13.75 7.75
N ASN A 244 -23.10 14.44 7.43
CA ASN A 244 -23.19 15.89 7.61
C ASN A 244 -23.81 16.20 8.97
N TRP A 245 -22.97 16.68 9.89
CA TRP A 245 -23.42 17.05 11.21
C TRP A 245 -23.38 18.56 11.38
N ARG A 246 -24.55 19.20 11.55
CA ARG A 246 -24.71 20.65 11.72
C ARG A 246 -23.98 21.46 10.64
N GLY A 247 -24.11 21.04 9.38
CA GLY A 247 -23.47 21.70 8.24
C GLY A 247 -21.98 21.40 8.06
N ARG A 248 -21.41 20.48 8.86
CA ARG A 248 -20.02 20.07 8.75
C ARG A 248 -19.92 18.59 8.44
N TRP A 249 -19.15 18.26 7.40
CA TRP A 249 -18.88 16.87 7.04
C TRP A 249 -17.87 16.24 7.97
N CYS A 250 -18.19 15.05 8.47
CA CYS A 250 -17.27 14.18 9.18
C CYS A 250 -17.42 12.74 8.65
N TRP A 251 -16.35 12.01 8.73
CA TRP A 251 -16.32 10.61 8.36
C TRP A 251 -16.40 9.72 9.61
N THR A 252 -17.15 8.61 9.53
CA THR A 252 -17.19 7.60 10.59
C THR A 252 -16.82 6.24 10.02
N PRO A 253 -15.83 5.55 10.64
CA PRO A 253 -15.48 4.18 10.25
C PRO A 253 -16.58 3.16 10.59
N GLY A 254 -17.52 3.53 11.48
CA GLY A 254 -18.44 2.59 12.09
C GLY A 254 -17.82 1.87 13.30
N GLY A 255 -18.32 0.66 13.62
CA GLY A 255 -17.70 -0.20 14.62
C GLY A 255 -16.33 -0.69 14.17
N TYR A 256 -15.44 -0.96 15.13
CA TYR A 256 -14.12 -1.51 14.81
C TYR A 256 -14.24 -2.88 14.11
N VAL A 257 -13.58 -3.01 12.97
CA VAL A 257 -13.46 -4.23 12.16
C VAL A 257 -11.99 -4.49 11.91
N ALA A 258 -11.50 -5.68 12.26
CA ALA A 258 -10.09 -6.03 12.11
C ALA A 258 -9.65 -6.02 10.64
N ARG A 259 -10.48 -6.52 9.72
CA ARG A 259 -10.28 -6.45 8.26
C ARG A 259 -11.46 -5.73 7.61
N PRO A 260 -11.35 -4.41 7.42
CA PRO A 260 -12.42 -3.64 6.79
C PRO A 260 -12.54 -3.99 5.31
N VAL A 261 -13.78 -4.06 4.83
CA VAL A 261 -14.07 -4.40 3.44
C VAL A 261 -13.97 -3.14 2.59
N TYR A 262 -13.18 -3.22 1.54
CA TYR A 262 -13.03 -2.18 0.52
C TYR A 262 -14.29 -2.05 -0.33
N ALA A 263 -14.67 -0.81 -0.64
CA ALA A 263 -15.68 -0.50 -1.64
C ALA A 263 -15.13 0.53 -2.66
N PRO A 264 -15.44 0.40 -3.96
CA PRO A 264 -14.94 1.33 -4.99
C PRO A 264 -15.46 2.76 -4.82
N ALA A 265 -16.61 2.89 -4.18
CA ALA A 265 -17.19 4.13 -3.68
C ALA A 265 -18.26 3.82 -2.63
N LEU A 266 -18.56 4.79 -1.78
CA LEU A 266 -19.57 4.67 -0.70
C LEU A 266 -20.85 5.44 -1.05
N VAL A 267 -21.13 5.63 -2.33
CA VAL A 267 -22.32 6.32 -2.86
C VAL A 267 -23.01 5.45 -3.90
N ALA A 268 -24.31 5.52 -3.90
CA ALA A 268 -25.14 4.99 -4.99
C ALA A 268 -25.76 6.15 -5.75
N TRP A 269 -25.73 6.08 -7.07
CA TRP A 269 -26.37 7.08 -7.92
C TRP A 269 -27.71 6.54 -8.37
N PHE A 270 -28.76 7.28 -8.06
CA PHE A 270 -30.12 7.01 -8.53
C PHE A 270 -30.50 8.17 -9.46
N GLY A 271 -30.72 7.87 -10.72
CA GLY A 271 -31.14 8.88 -11.69
C GLY A 271 -31.22 8.31 -13.10
N GLY A 272 -32.23 8.71 -13.80
CA GLY A 272 -32.55 8.33 -15.18
C GLY A 272 -34.04 8.55 -15.37
N SER A 273 -34.47 8.81 -16.60
CA SER A 273 -35.85 9.17 -16.95
C SER A 273 -36.92 8.13 -16.57
N ASN A 274 -36.55 6.98 -15.92
CA ASN A 274 -37.47 5.90 -15.57
C ASN A 274 -37.19 5.24 -14.22
N VAL A 275 -36.56 5.93 -13.24
CA VAL A 275 -36.33 5.38 -11.89
C VAL A 275 -37.26 6.08 -10.91
N SER A 276 -38.31 5.38 -10.45
CA SER A 276 -39.08 5.75 -9.26
C SER A 276 -38.52 5.05 -8.04
N VAL A 277 -38.15 5.78 -7.01
CA VAL A 277 -37.79 5.25 -5.69
C VAL A 277 -39.10 5.16 -4.92
N GLY A 278 -39.53 3.94 -4.60
CA GLY A 278 -40.66 3.67 -3.72
C GLY A 278 -40.24 3.54 -2.26
#